data_acd97d96ab206cde167b865df261339b
#
_entry.id   acd97d96ab206cde167b865df261339b
#
_cell.length_a   1.000
_cell.length_b   1.000
_cell.length_c   1.000
_cell.angle_alpha   90.00
_cell.angle_beta   90.00
_cell.angle_gamma   90.00
#
_symmetry.space_group_name_H-M   'P 1'
#
loop_
_entity.id
_entity.type
_entity.pdbx_description
1 polymer ?
#
loop_
_entity_poly.entity_id
_entity_poly.type
_entity_poly.pdbx_seq_one_letter_code
_entity_poly.pdbx_strand_id
1 'polypeptide(L)'
;MHIGVPEMRAENGQITWSVAVDGLPDAPERLWFTLPEAHGGLLTERADPAVIGLIGPAMHAGESVTVAGSVTDELAHSMTHGYQHILEAVIPGLQRVPLEIAYPVPATNPAPGVGTGFSGGIDSFTVLAEHYFSPVAHDLRLTHLTLFNVGAMQPGERGRRHFHRVHSRLAPAAERLGLPYVAVDSNLDDFYRFADFLQTHGPRNLAAASLLQGGLGQFYFASSVPFEAVAVQRSNSTAYSDPISMPLLTTRQFRPVFHGSQYTRVEKTAIVALIPESHESLHVCTTLTADGRNCSRCNKCLRTELTLDITGQLDVYHRAFDLDVYRAARRAYLDEVAWSRDVYAAEIRALAHRTGFPLPSAGAGFLRYGLGRAGRKAGTLRRRSAGSRLRG
;
A
#
# COMPACT_ATOMS: atom_id res chain seq x y z
N MET A 1 -7.15 -22.81 15.22
CA MET A 1 -7.92 -22.20 14.12
C MET A 1 -8.08 -23.21 13.00
N HIS A 2 -9.30 -23.35 12.43
CA HIS A 2 -9.57 -24.20 11.27
C HIS A 2 -9.98 -23.35 10.07
N ILE A 3 -9.40 -23.62 8.89
CA ILE A 3 -9.72 -22.97 7.61
C ILE A 3 -10.40 -24.01 6.70
N GLY A 4 -11.64 -23.73 6.28
CA GLY A 4 -12.44 -24.61 5.45
C GLY A 4 -11.97 -24.68 3.99
N VAL A 5 -12.70 -25.45 3.18
CA VAL A 5 -12.50 -25.51 1.72
C VAL A 5 -13.00 -24.20 1.08
N PRO A 6 -12.28 -23.65 0.11
CA PRO A 6 -12.76 -22.49 -0.64
C PRO A 6 -14.07 -22.75 -1.40
N GLU A 7 -14.97 -21.79 -1.33
CA GLU A 7 -16.24 -21.76 -2.04
C GLU A 7 -16.29 -20.52 -2.91
N MET A 8 -16.83 -20.66 -4.13
CA MET A 8 -17.07 -19.52 -5.02
C MET A 8 -18.57 -19.41 -5.34
N ARG A 9 -19.09 -18.19 -5.25
CA ARG A 9 -20.50 -17.90 -5.53
C ARG A 9 -20.61 -16.63 -6.36
N ALA A 10 -21.23 -16.75 -7.54
CA ALA A 10 -21.56 -15.61 -8.38
C ALA A 10 -22.98 -15.13 -8.08
N GLU A 11 -23.15 -13.83 -7.84
CA GLU A 11 -24.44 -13.20 -7.57
C GLU A 11 -24.38 -11.70 -7.92
N ASN A 12 -25.41 -11.19 -8.60
CA ASN A 12 -25.54 -9.76 -8.94
C ASN A 12 -24.33 -9.16 -9.67
N GLY A 13 -23.70 -9.92 -10.58
CA GLY A 13 -22.51 -9.47 -11.34
C GLY A 13 -21.21 -9.40 -10.53
N GLN A 14 -21.22 -9.95 -9.30
CA GLN A 14 -20.07 -10.13 -8.46
C GLN A 14 -19.79 -11.61 -8.25
N ILE A 15 -18.51 -11.97 -8.05
CA ILE A 15 -18.12 -13.30 -7.61
C ILE A 15 -17.41 -13.18 -6.26
N THR A 16 -17.85 -13.98 -5.30
CA THR A 16 -17.29 -14.06 -3.95
C THR A 16 -16.56 -15.38 -3.79
N TRP A 17 -15.27 -15.31 -3.50
CA TRP A 17 -14.46 -16.40 -3.00
C TRP A 17 -14.46 -16.35 -1.47
N SER A 18 -14.68 -17.47 -0.79
CA SER A 18 -14.74 -17.48 0.68
C SER A 18 -14.34 -18.80 1.28
N VAL A 19 -13.90 -18.78 2.55
CA VAL A 19 -13.64 -19.94 3.40
C VAL A 19 -14.31 -19.78 4.76
N ALA A 20 -14.78 -20.87 5.36
CA ALA A 20 -15.15 -20.89 6.78
C ALA A 20 -13.88 -20.76 7.64
N VAL A 21 -14.00 -20.10 8.79
CA VAL A 21 -12.90 -19.89 9.76
C VAL A 21 -13.47 -20.16 11.16
N ASP A 22 -12.94 -21.18 11.84
CA ASP A 22 -13.35 -21.56 13.18
C ASP A 22 -12.16 -21.52 14.15
N GLY A 23 -12.43 -21.32 15.45
CA GLY A 23 -11.41 -21.39 16.50
C GLY A 23 -10.43 -20.22 16.52
N LEU A 24 -10.82 -19.05 16.01
CA LEU A 24 -10.10 -17.81 16.20
C LEU A 24 -10.95 -16.85 17.05
N PRO A 25 -10.50 -16.45 18.26
CA PRO A 25 -11.27 -15.61 19.16
C PRO A 25 -11.63 -14.27 18.55
N ASP A 26 -12.87 -13.81 18.74
CA ASP A 26 -13.39 -12.50 18.32
C ASP A 26 -13.26 -12.19 16.82
N ALA A 27 -13.03 -13.22 15.99
CA ALA A 27 -12.91 -13.10 14.53
C ALA A 27 -14.21 -13.49 13.83
N PRO A 28 -14.42 -13.03 12.58
CA PRO A 28 -15.53 -13.52 11.75
C PRO A 28 -15.42 -15.03 11.48
N GLU A 29 -16.58 -15.71 11.38
CA GLU A 29 -16.66 -17.14 11.05
C GLU A 29 -16.37 -17.44 9.57
N ARG A 30 -16.15 -16.43 8.74
CA ARG A 30 -15.87 -16.54 7.30
C ARG A 30 -14.96 -15.41 6.83
N LEU A 31 -13.88 -15.78 6.16
CA LEU A 31 -13.10 -14.86 5.33
C LEU A 31 -13.69 -14.85 3.93
N TRP A 32 -13.86 -13.66 3.34
CA TRP A 32 -14.32 -13.53 1.96
C TRP A 32 -13.58 -12.42 1.21
N PHE A 33 -13.50 -12.62 -0.12
CA PHE A 33 -13.06 -11.65 -1.11
C PHE A 33 -14.10 -11.59 -2.23
N THR A 34 -14.45 -10.39 -2.67
CA THR A 34 -15.46 -10.18 -3.73
C THR A 34 -14.87 -9.27 -4.82
N LEU A 35 -15.12 -9.63 -6.08
CA LEU A 35 -14.71 -8.85 -7.25
C LEU A 35 -15.77 -8.96 -8.36
N PRO A 36 -15.74 -8.07 -9.38
CA PRO A 36 -16.66 -8.18 -10.51
C PRO A 36 -16.54 -9.55 -11.22
N GLU A 37 -17.68 -10.19 -11.50
CA GLU A 37 -17.77 -11.53 -12.09
C GLU A 37 -16.99 -11.66 -13.41
N ALA A 38 -16.89 -10.56 -14.19
CA ALA A 38 -16.08 -10.50 -15.40
C ALA A 38 -14.59 -10.86 -15.19
N HIS A 39 -14.10 -10.76 -13.95
CA HIS A 39 -12.75 -11.12 -13.55
C HIS A 39 -12.65 -12.46 -12.80
N GLY A 40 -13.73 -13.22 -12.73
CA GLY A 40 -13.78 -14.50 -12.01
C GLY A 40 -12.72 -15.52 -12.46
N GLY A 41 -12.32 -15.48 -13.73
CA GLY A 41 -11.24 -16.33 -14.26
C GLY A 41 -9.85 -16.07 -13.66
N LEU A 42 -9.67 -14.99 -12.89
CA LEU A 42 -8.44 -14.74 -12.17
C LEU A 42 -8.36 -15.49 -10.81
N LEU A 43 -9.51 -15.96 -10.30
CA LEU A 43 -9.57 -16.57 -8.97
C LEU A 43 -8.89 -17.93 -8.92
N THR A 44 -8.25 -18.23 -7.80
CA THR A 44 -7.76 -19.56 -7.48
C THR A 44 -8.81 -20.39 -6.74
N GLU A 45 -8.81 -21.70 -6.96
CA GLU A 45 -9.62 -22.66 -6.19
C GLU A 45 -8.90 -23.13 -4.91
N ARG A 46 -7.63 -22.70 -4.69
CA ARG A 46 -6.82 -23.09 -3.54
C ARG A 46 -7.07 -22.20 -2.34
N ALA A 47 -6.73 -22.72 -1.16
CA ALA A 47 -6.79 -22.00 0.11
C ALA A 47 -5.55 -21.14 0.39
N ASP A 48 -4.60 -21.03 -0.54
CA ASP A 48 -3.38 -20.22 -0.42
C ASP A 48 -3.65 -18.80 0.10
N PRO A 49 -4.66 -18.05 -0.44
CA PRO A 49 -4.97 -16.70 0.03
C PRO A 49 -5.39 -16.66 1.50
N ALA A 50 -6.15 -17.67 1.96
CA ALA A 50 -6.59 -17.76 3.35
C ALA A 50 -5.41 -18.07 4.28
N VAL A 51 -4.53 -18.98 3.90
CA VAL A 51 -3.32 -19.30 4.69
C VAL A 51 -2.46 -18.05 4.84
N ILE A 52 -2.18 -17.32 3.75
CA ILE A 52 -1.37 -16.10 3.78
C ILE A 52 -2.07 -15.02 4.63
N GLY A 53 -3.37 -14.84 4.45
CA GLY A 53 -4.13 -13.79 5.11
C GLY A 53 -4.42 -14.05 6.58
N LEU A 54 -4.47 -15.31 7.03
CA LEU A 54 -4.87 -15.66 8.39
C LEU A 54 -3.73 -16.16 9.28
N ILE A 55 -2.52 -16.38 8.72
CA ILE A 55 -1.39 -16.82 9.54
C ILE A 55 -1.03 -15.80 10.63
N GLY A 56 -1.03 -14.49 10.32
CA GLY A 56 -0.75 -13.44 11.28
C GLY A 56 -1.75 -13.40 12.44
N PRO A 57 -3.07 -13.39 12.22
CA PRO A 57 -4.09 -13.58 13.25
C PRO A 57 -3.90 -14.83 14.09
N ALA A 58 -3.62 -15.99 13.49
CA ALA A 58 -3.36 -17.23 14.22
C ALA A 58 -2.11 -17.13 15.11
N MET A 59 -1.01 -16.57 14.57
CA MET A 59 0.23 -16.32 15.32
C MET A 59 0.02 -15.36 16.51
N HIS A 60 -0.88 -14.38 16.35
CA HIS A 60 -1.22 -13.48 17.45
C HIS A 60 -2.00 -14.19 18.55
N ALA A 61 -2.98 -15.01 18.17
CA ALA A 61 -3.78 -15.78 19.12
C ALA A 61 -3.04 -16.98 19.74
N GLY A 62 -1.91 -17.40 19.14
CA GLY A 62 -1.19 -18.62 19.56
C GLY A 62 -1.89 -19.90 19.13
N GLU A 63 -2.80 -19.83 18.15
CA GLU A 63 -3.63 -20.94 17.70
C GLU A 63 -2.97 -21.73 16.57
N SER A 64 -2.88 -23.06 16.71
CA SER A 64 -2.50 -23.92 15.58
C SER A 64 -3.48 -23.78 14.41
N VAL A 65 -2.98 -23.93 13.19
CA VAL A 65 -3.77 -23.78 11.95
C VAL A 65 -3.93 -25.14 11.29
N THR A 66 -5.19 -25.56 11.04
CA THR A 66 -5.52 -26.70 10.19
C THR A 66 -6.29 -26.21 8.96
N VAL A 67 -5.94 -26.72 7.77
CA VAL A 67 -6.54 -26.29 6.51
C VAL A 67 -7.14 -27.48 5.78
N ALA A 68 -8.47 -27.45 5.56
CA ALA A 68 -9.19 -28.48 4.83
C ALA A 68 -9.14 -28.32 3.30
N GLY A 69 -8.91 -27.09 2.81
CA GLY A 69 -8.73 -26.81 1.39
C GLY A 69 -7.36 -27.21 0.87
N SER A 70 -7.23 -27.36 -0.44
CA SER A 70 -5.93 -27.59 -1.07
C SER A 70 -5.02 -26.34 -0.96
N VAL A 71 -3.75 -26.56 -0.63
CA VAL A 71 -2.72 -25.51 -0.53
C VAL A 71 -1.50 -25.95 -1.34
N THR A 72 -0.88 -24.98 -2.00
CA THR A 72 0.38 -25.23 -2.72
C THR A 72 1.46 -25.75 -1.76
N ASP A 73 2.09 -26.87 -2.07
CA ASP A 73 3.10 -27.51 -1.23
C ASP A 73 4.33 -26.62 -0.99
N GLU A 74 4.78 -25.87 -2.01
CA GLU A 74 5.84 -24.87 -1.91
C GLU A 74 5.46 -23.75 -0.92
N LEU A 75 4.20 -23.28 -0.95
CA LEU A 75 3.71 -22.28 -0.01
C LEU A 75 3.66 -22.83 1.44
N ALA A 76 3.13 -24.04 1.63
CA ALA A 76 3.06 -24.68 2.94
C ALA A 76 4.46 -24.83 3.56
N HIS A 77 5.44 -25.25 2.76
CA HIS A 77 6.85 -25.35 3.18
C HIS A 77 7.41 -23.98 3.59
N SER A 78 7.31 -22.99 2.73
CA SER A 78 7.86 -21.66 2.96
C SER A 78 7.18 -20.94 4.14
N MET A 79 5.88 -21.14 4.32
CA MET A 79 5.11 -20.61 5.46
C MET A 79 5.64 -21.17 6.78
N THR A 80 5.92 -22.49 6.83
CA THR A 80 6.37 -23.16 8.04
C THR A 80 7.84 -22.86 8.35
N HIS A 81 8.73 -22.88 7.33
CA HIS A 81 10.17 -22.84 7.52
C HIS A 81 10.81 -21.47 7.35
N GLY A 82 10.07 -20.46 6.88
CA GLY A 82 10.63 -19.14 6.58
C GLY A 82 9.75 -17.99 7.02
N TYR A 83 8.55 -17.89 6.48
CA TYR A 83 7.74 -16.67 6.58
C TYR A 83 7.29 -16.36 8.01
N GLN A 84 6.81 -17.35 8.77
CA GLN A 84 6.43 -17.15 10.17
C GLN A 84 7.61 -16.67 11.03
N HIS A 85 8.84 -17.12 10.76
CA HIS A 85 10.04 -16.67 11.47
C HIS A 85 10.31 -15.19 11.28
N ILE A 86 10.07 -14.66 10.06
CA ILE A 86 10.20 -13.23 9.80
C ILE A 86 9.05 -12.46 10.47
N LEU A 87 7.81 -12.91 10.35
CA LEU A 87 6.68 -12.23 11.00
C LEU A 87 6.87 -12.13 12.52
N GLU A 88 7.31 -13.21 13.19
CA GLU A 88 7.65 -13.22 14.62
C GLU A 88 8.76 -12.21 14.97
N ALA A 89 9.76 -12.07 14.10
CA ALA A 89 10.88 -11.16 14.32
C ALA A 89 10.46 -9.68 14.16
N VAL A 90 9.56 -9.37 13.21
CA VAL A 90 9.25 -7.98 12.83
C VAL A 90 7.98 -7.42 13.46
N ILE A 91 6.99 -8.26 13.78
CA ILE A 91 5.70 -7.83 14.34
C ILE A 91 5.64 -8.24 15.84
N PRO A 92 5.60 -7.27 16.75
CA PRO A 92 5.49 -7.58 18.19
C PRO A 92 4.24 -8.39 18.52
N GLY A 93 4.38 -9.37 19.39
CA GLY A 93 3.27 -10.18 19.89
C GLY A 93 2.89 -11.37 19.02
N LEU A 94 3.52 -11.57 17.87
CA LEU A 94 3.36 -12.78 17.09
C LEU A 94 4.27 -13.91 17.62
N GLN A 95 3.78 -15.13 17.60
CA GLN A 95 4.53 -16.36 17.89
C GLN A 95 4.23 -17.40 16.80
N ARG A 96 5.22 -18.19 16.45
CA ARG A 96 5.03 -19.24 15.44
C ARG A 96 4.06 -20.30 15.93
N VAL A 97 3.22 -20.78 15.03
CA VAL A 97 2.19 -21.78 15.30
C VAL A 97 2.32 -22.97 14.33
N PRO A 98 1.92 -24.17 14.77
CA PRO A 98 1.82 -25.32 13.86
C PRO A 98 0.85 -25.03 12.69
N LEU A 99 1.23 -25.49 11.49
CA LEU A 99 0.42 -25.41 10.28
C LEU A 99 0.26 -26.80 9.68
N GLU A 100 -0.96 -27.32 9.67
CA GLU A 100 -1.32 -28.62 9.13
C GLU A 100 -2.20 -28.45 7.90
N ILE A 101 -1.75 -28.95 6.76
CA ILE A 101 -2.46 -28.90 5.47
C ILE A 101 -2.97 -30.31 5.16
N ALA A 102 -4.30 -30.45 5.06
CA ALA A 102 -4.90 -31.76 4.73
C ALA A 102 -4.57 -32.21 3.31
N TYR A 103 -4.50 -31.27 2.35
CA TYR A 103 -4.27 -31.55 0.95
C TYR A 103 -3.20 -30.64 0.35
N PRO A 104 -1.89 -30.90 0.59
CA PRO A 104 -0.81 -30.23 -0.13
C PRO A 104 -0.82 -30.67 -1.59
N VAL A 105 -0.78 -29.71 -2.52
CA VAL A 105 -0.82 -29.98 -3.96
C VAL A 105 0.37 -29.33 -4.66
N PRO A 106 0.96 -29.96 -5.69
CA PRO A 106 2.03 -29.33 -6.47
C PRO A 106 1.58 -28.01 -7.10
N ALA A 107 2.50 -27.05 -7.17
CA ALA A 107 2.28 -25.82 -7.92
C ALA A 107 2.13 -26.14 -9.42
N THR A 108 1.17 -25.48 -10.07
CA THR A 108 1.00 -25.57 -11.53
C THR A 108 1.92 -24.57 -12.25
N ASN A 109 1.92 -24.57 -13.58
CA ASN A 109 2.59 -23.53 -14.34
C ASN A 109 1.94 -22.15 -14.04
N PRO A 110 2.74 -21.06 -14.06
CA PRO A 110 2.20 -19.74 -13.82
C PRO A 110 1.23 -19.33 -14.93
N ALA A 111 0.18 -18.63 -14.56
CA ALA A 111 -0.67 -17.95 -15.51
C ALA A 111 0.08 -16.78 -16.19
N PRO A 112 -0.28 -16.38 -17.42
CA PRO A 112 0.48 -15.39 -18.20
C PRO A 112 0.32 -13.95 -17.68
N GLY A 113 -0.66 -13.67 -16.84
CA GLY A 113 -0.95 -12.33 -16.36
C GLY A 113 0.08 -11.80 -15.37
N VAL A 114 0.34 -10.50 -15.47
CA VAL A 114 1.22 -9.73 -14.57
C VAL A 114 0.43 -8.59 -13.96
N GLY A 115 0.29 -8.59 -12.64
CA GLY A 115 -0.51 -7.61 -11.90
C GLY A 115 0.32 -6.63 -11.09
N THR A 116 -0.29 -5.50 -10.73
CA THR A 116 0.21 -4.58 -9.69
C THR A 116 -0.92 -3.84 -9.00
N GLY A 117 -0.71 -3.47 -7.74
CA GLY A 117 -1.61 -2.55 -7.03
C GLY A 117 -1.54 -1.14 -7.62
N PHE A 118 -2.70 -0.54 -7.91
CA PHE A 118 -2.78 0.81 -8.45
C PHE A 118 -3.65 1.71 -7.56
N SER A 119 -3.01 2.40 -6.65
CA SER A 119 -3.63 3.36 -5.72
C SER A 119 -3.57 4.82 -6.20
N GLY A 120 -2.92 5.08 -7.34
CA GLY A 120 -2.63 6.42 -7.83
C GLY A 120 -1.50 7.12 -7.07
N GLY A 121 -0.78 6.44 -6.19
CA GLY A 121 0.38 6.98 -5.47
C GLY A 121 1.68 6.91 -6.28
N ILE A 122 2.71 7.63 -5.80
CA ILE A 122 4.04 7.64 -6.43
C ILE A 122 4.57 6.22 -6.67
N ASP A 123 4.47 5.33 -5.66
CA ASP A 123 5.04 3.99 -5.78
C ASP A 123 4.34 3.16 -6.86
N SER A 124 3.01 3.21 -6.96
CA SER A 124 2.25 2.49 -7.97
C SER A 124 2.51 3.02 -9.39
N PHE A 125 2.65 4.33 -9.56
CA PHE A 125 3.05 4.92 -10.84
C PHE A 125 4.50 4.58 -11.22
N THR A 126 5.40 4.40 -10.24
CA THR A 126 6.77 3.95 -10.52
C THR A 126 6.79 2.55 -11.14
N VAL A 127 5.94 1.63 -10.65
CA VAL A 127 5.80 0.30 -11.25
C VAL A 127 5.27 0.41 -12.69
N LEU A 128 4.29 1.28 -12.94
CA LEU A 128 3.79 1.55 -14.30
C LEU A 128 4.89 2.11 -15.22
N ALA A 129 5.71 3.04 -14.73
CA ALA A 129 6.82 3.60 -15.50
C ALA A 129 7.76 2.51 -16.02
N GLU A 130 8.12 1.58 -15.16
CA GLU A 130 9.12 0.55 -15.45
C GLU A 130 8.54 -0.64 -16.23
N HIS A 131 7.30 -1.07 -15.90
CA HIS A 131 6.75 -2.33 -16.42
C HIS A 131 5.63 -2.14 -17.45
N TYR A 132 5.26 -0.90 -17.74
CA TYR A 132 4.27 -0.61 -18.78
C TYR A 132 4.79 0.39 -19.82
N PHE A 133 5.36 1.53 -19.39
CA PHE A 133 5.86 2.56 -20.30
C PHE A 133 7.28 2.28 -20.82
N SER A 134 8.13 1.68 -20.00
CA SER A 134 9.49 1.30 -20.43
C SER A 134 9.49 0.00 -21.23
N PRO A 135 10.46 -0.19 -22.15
CA PRO A 135 10.67 -1.46 -22.81
C PRO A 135 11.06 -2.55 -21.81
N VAL A 136 10.24 -3.58 -21.69
CA VAL A 136 10.54 -4.77 -20.87
C VAL A 136 10.21 -6.03 -21.63
N ALA A 137 10.78 -7.18 -21.20
CA ALA A 137 10.39 -8.47 -21.75
C ALA A 137 8.88 -8.71 -21.59
N HIS A 138 8.28 -9.42 -22.55
CA HIS A 138 6.84 -9.64 -22.60
C HIS A 138 6.28 -10.17 -21.27
N ASP A 139 6.96 -11.15 -20.66
CA ASP A 139 6.52 -11.79 -19.41
C ASP A 139 6.70 -10.92 -18.16
N LEU A 140 7.31 -9.76 -18.30
CA LEU A 140 7.45 -8.76 -17.22
C LEU A 140 6.53 -7.56 -17.39
N ARG A 141 5.83 -7.48 -18.53
CA ARG A 141 4.95 -6.36 -18.84
C ARG A 141 3.63 -6.46 -18.09
N LEU A 142 3.19 -5.37 -17.48
CA LEU A 142 1.90 -5.30 -16.80
C LEU A 142 0.75 -5.58 -17.75
N THR A 143 -0.18 -6.41 -17.29
CA THR A 143 -1.43 -6.77 -17.98
C THR A 143 -2.66 -6.38 -17.16
N HIS A 144 -2.54 -6.20 -15.83
CA HIS A 144 -3.65 -5.89 -14.93
C HIS A 144 -3.24 -4.89 -13.87
N LEU A 145 -4.16 -4.00 -13.56
CA LEU A 145 -4.12 -3.13 -12.38
C LEU A 145 -5.10 -3.66 -11.33
N THR A 146 -4.78 -3.50 -10.06
CA THR A 146 -5.66 -3.95 -8.97
C THR A 146 -5.82 -2.89 -7.90
N LEU A 147 -6.94 -2.93 -7.18
CA LEU A 147 -7.14 -2.19 -5.94
C LEU A 147 -7.70 -3.15 -4.89
N PHE A 148 -7.06 -3.24 -3.73
CA PHE A 148 -7.43 -4.14 -2.67
C PHE A 148 -7.99 -3.39 -1.46
N ASN A 149 -9.17 -3.79 -0.99
CA ASN A 149 -9.71 -3.36 0.29
C ASN A 149 -9.37 -4.39 1.38
N VAL A 150 -8.18 -4.27 1.93
CA VAL A 150 -7.62 -5.18 2.94
C VAL A 150 -7.22 -4.44 4.23
N GLY A 151 -7.85 -3.27 4.48
CA GLY A 151 -7.66 -2.49 5.71
C GLY A 151 -6.92 -1.15 5.54
N ALA A 152 -6.46 -0.78 4.32
CA ALA A 152 -5.81 0.51 4.08
C ALA A 152 -6.78 1.72 4.22
N MET A 153 -8.09 1.51 4.12
CA MET A 153 -9.11 2.53 3.92
C MET A 153 -10.13 2.56 5.06
N GLN A 154 -9.72 2.65 6.29
CA GLN A 154 -10.60 2.64 7.46
C GLN A 154 -11.55 1.42 7.55
N PRO A 155 -11.91 0.96 8.73
CA PRO A 155 -12.80 -0.20 8.87
C PRO A 155 -14.25 0.12 8.50
N GLY A 156 -14.98 -0.94 8.15
CA GLY A 156 -16.42 -0.93 7.95
C GLY A 156 -16.91 -0.15 6.73
N GLU A 157 -18.17 0.24 6.74
CA GLU A 157 -18.87 0.87 5.60
C GLU A 157 -18.23 2.17 5.09
N ARG A 158 -17.59 2.94 5.99
CA ARG A 158 -16.87 4.17 5.61
C ARG A 158 -15.65 3.85 4.76
N GLY A 159 -14.93 2.79 5.11
CA GLY A 159 -13.78 2.29 4.34
C GLY A 159 -14.21 1.78 2.97
N ARG A 160 -15.31 1.01 2.89
CA ARG A 160 -15.86 0.54 1.62
C ARG A 160 -16.25 1.70 0.69
N ARG A 161 -16.96 2.70 1.20
CA ARG A 161 -17.27 3.90 0.40
C ARG A 161 -16.01 4.61 -0.09
N HIS A 162 -14.96 4.63 0.72
CA HIS A 162 -13.67 5.21 0.29
C HIS A 162 -13.01 4.36 -0.79
N PHE A 163 -12.98 3.04 -0.64
CA PHE A 163 -12.48 2.09 -1.63
C PHE A 163 -13.16 2.29 -3.01
N HIS A 164 -14.48 2.30 -3.06
CA HIS A 164 -15.22 2.54 -4.29
C HIS A 164 -14.93 3.92 -4.90
N ARG A 165 -14.79 4.95 -4.08
CA ARG A 165 -14.43 6.29 -4.54
C ARG A 165 -13.03 6.32 -5.16
N VAL A 166 -12.03 5.67 -4.54
CA VAL A 166 -10.68 5.57 -5.09
C VAL A 166 -10.70 4.81 -6.42
N HIS A 167 -11.40 3.68 -6.48
CA HIS A 167 -11.57 2.90 -7.70
C HIS A 167 -12.17 3.74 -8.82
N SER A 168 -13.34 4.37 -8.59
CA SER A 168 -14.03 5.21 -9.60
C SER A 168 -13.17 6.38 -10.08
N ARG A 169 -12.35 6.98 -9.20
CA ARG A 169 -11.45 8.07 -9.56
C ARG A 169 -10.30 7.61 -10.47
N LEU A 170 -9.79 6.39 -10.28
CA LEU A 170 -8.63 5.88 -11.00
C LEU A 170 -9.02 5.07 -12.25
N ALA A 171 -10.27 4.59 -12.34
CA ALA A 171 -10.76 3.81 -13.48
C ALA A 171 -10.53 4.51 -14.84
N PRO A 172 -10.75 5.83 -15.01
CA PRO A 172 -10.46 6.51 -16.28
C PRO A 172 -8.98 6.47 -16.67
N ALA A 173 -8.06 6.47 -15.71
CA ALA A 173 -6.63 6.34 -16.00
C ALA A 173 -6.29 4.92 -16.48
N ALA A 174 -6.84 3.90 -15.81
CA ALA A 174 -6.69 2.50 -16.23
C ALA A 174 -7.27 2.24 -17.63
N GLU A 175 -8.43 2.83 -17.92
CA GLU A 175 -9.07 2.76 -19.24
C GLU A 175 -8.19 3.37 -20.35
N ARG A 176 -7.61 4.55 -20.12
CA ARG A 176 -6.66 5.17 -21.06
C ARG A 176 -5.41 4.32 -21.29
N LEU A 177 -4.97 3.58 -20.28
CA LEU A 177 -3.87 2.62 -20.38
C LEU A 177 -4.28 1.32 -21.10
N GLY A 178 -5.59 1.07 -21.31
CA GLY A 178 -6.07 -0.19 -21.87
C GLY A 178 -5.83 -1.39 -20.96
N LEU A 179 -5.70 -1.17 -19.63
CA LEU A 179 -5.46 -2.21 -18.65
C LEU A 179 -6.72 -2.47 -17.80
N PRO A 180 -7.18 -3.73 -17.66
CA PRO A 180 -8.20 -4.08 -16.68
C PRO A 180 -7.84 -3.58 -15.29
N TYR A 181 -8.80 -2.96 -14.58
CA TYR A 181 -8.61 -2.48 -13.21
C TYR A 181 -9.54 -3.23 -12.26
N VAL A 182 -8.97 -4.23 -11.59
CA VAL A 182 -9.72 -5.20 -10.77
C VAL A 182 -9.83 -4.69 -9.34
N ALA A 183 -11.04 -4.38 -8.91
CA ALA A 183 -11.35 -4.04 -7.53
C ALA A 183 -11.66 -5.31 -6.73
N VAL A 184 -10.90 -5.58 -5.67
CA VAL A 184 -11.15 -6.70 -4.75
C VAL A 184 -11.52 -6.15 -3.38
N ASP A 185 -12.78 -6.34 -2.98
CA ASP A 185 -13.28 -6.03 -1.63
C ASP A 185 -13.13 -7.25 -0.72
N SER A 186 -12.97 -7.06 0.60
CA SER A 186 -12.85 -8.13 1.57
C SER A 186 -13.22 -7.71 2.98
N ASN A 187 -13.42 -8.70 3.86
CA ASN A 187 -13.47 -8.50 5.31
C ASN A 187 -12.16 -8.87 6.02
N LEU A 188 -11.06 -8.99 5.31
CA LEU A 188 -9.77 -9.42 5.89
C LEU A 188 -9.31 -8.49 7.04
N ASP A 189 -9.65 -7.21 7.00
CA ASP A 189 -9.32 -6.26 8.07
C ASP A 189 -9.94 -6.63 9.42
N ASP A 190 -11.11 -7.26 9.42
CA ASP A 190 -11.81 -7.68 10.64
C ASP A 190 -11.04 -8.75 11.45
N PHE A 191 -10.09 -9.46 10.82
CA PHE A 191 -9.21 -10.43 11.46
C PHE A 191 -7.94 -9.79 12.08
N TYR A 192 -7.68 -8.51 11.82
CA TYR A 192 -6.41 -7.85 12.17
C TYR A 192 -6.56 -6.75 13.23
N ARG A 193 -7.49 -6.90 14.17
CA ARG A 193 -7.74 -5.91 15.23
C ARG A 193 -6.58 -5.74 16.21
N PHE A 194 -5.61 -6.64 16.19
CA PHE A 194 -4.46 -6.66 17.12
C PHE A 194 -3.32 -5.73 16.72
N ALA A 195 -3.29 -5.22 15.48
CA ALA A 195 -2.18 -4.40 14.98
C ALA A 195 -2.66 -3.41 13.91
N ASP A 196 -1.95 -2.29 13.84
CA ASP A 196 -2.17 -1.29 12.81
C ASP A 196 -1.91 -1.84 11.40
N PHE A 197 -2.60 -1.28 10.39
CA PHE A 197 -2.45 -1.69 9.00
C PHE A 197 -1.00 -1.63 8.52
N LEU A 198 -0.22 -0.60 8.90
CA LEU A 198 1.18 -0.47 8.50
C LEU A 198 2.06 -1.63 8.99
N GLN A 199 1.73 -2.24 10.12
CA GLN A 199 2.46 -3.39 10.66
C GLN A 199 2.07 -4.73 10.01
N THR A 200 0.99 -4.75 9.23
CA THR A 200 0.41 -6.00 8.71
C THR A 200 0.01 -5.92 7.25
N HIS A 201 0.32 -4.81 6.55
CA HIS A 201 -0.10 -4.63 5.15
C HIS A 201 0.51 -5.66 4.20
N GLY A 202 1.72 -6.16 4.49
CA GLY A 202 2.40 -7.15 3.70
C GLY A 202 1.56 -8.42 3.48
N PRO A 203 1.28 -9.23 4.52
CA PRO A 203 0.47 -10.44 4.39
C PRO A 203 -0.95 -10.15 3.87
N ARG A 204 -1.56 -9.03 4.23
CA ARG A 204 -2.91 -8.69 3.76
C ARG A 204 -2.96 -8.44 2.25
N ASN A 205 -2.04 -7.64 1.72
CA ASN A 205 -1.97 -7.39 0.28
C ASN A 205 -1.55 -8.65 -0.50
N LEU A 206 -0.64 -9.45 0.07
CA LEU A 206 -0.20 -10.69 -0.57
C LEU A 206 -1.32 -11.73 -0.64
N ALA A 207 -2.18 -11.82 0.39
CA ALA A 207 -3.36 -12.66 0.36
C ALA A 207 -4.30 -12.28 -0.80
N ALA A 208 -4.62 -10.98 -0.94
CA ALA A 208 -5.46 -10.50 -2.04
C ALA A 208 -4.82 -10.67 -3.43
N ALA A 209 -3.50 -10.53 -3.53
CA ALA A 209 -2.79 -10.75 -4.79
C ALA A 209 -2.75 -12.25 -5.16
N SER A 210 -2.48 -13.14 -4.18
CA SER A 210 -2.47 -14.60 -4.39
C SER A 210 -3.86 -15.16 -4.72
N LEU A 211 -4.93 -14.49 -4.31
CA LEU A 211 -6.30 -14.82 -4.72
C LEU A 211 -6.44 -14.83 -6.26
N LEU A 212 -5.71 -13.95 -6.93
CA LEU A 212 -5.78 -13.77 -8.38
C LEU A 212 -4.80 -14.66 -9.16
N GLN A 213 -4.12 -15.61 -8.50
CA GLN A 213 -3.12 -16.48 -9.12
C GLN A 213 -3.68 -17.45 -10.18
N GLY A 214 -5.00 -17.58 -10.31
CA GLY A 214 -5.63 -18.31 -11.41
C GLY A 214 -5.38 -17.66 -12.78
N GLY A 215 -5.22 -16.34 -12.82
CA GLY A 215 -4.92 -15.57 -14.03
C GLY A 215 -3.63 -14.75 -13.98
N LEU A 216 -3.08 -14.47 -12.79
CA LEU A 216 -1.85 -13.71 -12.60
C LEU A 216 -0.74 -14.60 -12.04
N GLY A 217 0.27 -14.92 -12.86
CA GLY A 217 1.44 -15.67 -12.42
C GLY A 217 2.48 -14.80 -11.72
N GLN A 218 2.43 -13.48 -11.89
CA GLN A 218 3.34 -12.55 -11.24
C GLN A 218 2.60 -11.32 -10.73
N PHE A 219 3.04 -10.81 -9.58
CA PHE A 219 2.48 -9.59 -9.01
C PHE A 219 3.58 -8.66 -8.49
N TYR A 220 3.62 -7.43 -9.00
CA TYR A 220 4.54 -6.40 -8.53
C TYR A 220 3.96 -5.67 -7.32
N PHE A 221 4.68 -5.73 -6.22
CA PHE A 221 4.44 -4.92 -5.03
C PHE A 221 5.32 -3.67 -5.07
N ALA A 222 4.68 -2.51 -5.08
CA ALA A 222 5.37 -1.23 -5.10
C ALA A 222 6.02 -0.94 -3.75
N SER A 223 7.35 -0.96 -3.69
CA SER A 223 8.10 -0.62 -2.48
C SER A 223 7.95 0.86 -2.13
N SER A 224 7.80 1.15 -0.85
CA SER A 224 7.82 2.53 -0.33
C SER A 224 9.16 2.94 0.28
N VAL A 225 10.11 2.01 0.40
CA VAL A 225 11.43 2.21 1.03
C VAL A 225 12.56 1.89 0.05
N PRO A 226 13.69 2.62 0.08
CA PRO A 226 14.86 2.30 -0.71
C PRO A 226 15.60 1.07 -0.11
N PHE A 227 16.48 0.43 -0.90
CA PHE A 227 17.21 -0.76 -0.46
C PHE A 227 18.04 -0.54 0.80
N GLU A 228 18.59 0.65 1.00
CA GLU A 228 19.39 0.98 2.19
C GLU A 228 18.58 0.96 3.49
N ALA A 229 17.25 1.03 3.39
CA ALA A 229 16.34 0.97 4.53
C ALA A 229 15.73 -0.42 4.75
N VAL A 230 15.99 -1.38 3.84
CA VAL A 230 15.43 -2.74 3.96
C VAL A 230 16.11 -3.47 5.12
N ALA A 231 15.31 -4.00 6.05
CA ALA A 231 15.81 -4.70 7.22
C ALA A 231 14.76 -5.64 7.83
N VAL A 232 15.20 -6.78 8.35
CA VAL A 232 14.38 -7.68 9.18
C VAL A 232 14.58 -7.28 10.63
N GLN A 233 13.77 -6.34 11.10
CA GLN A 233 13.78 -5.85 12.48
C GLN A 233 12.39 -5.35 12.89
N ARG A 234 12.14 -5.26 14.20
CA ARG A 234 10.90 -4.66 14.71
C ARG A 234 10.76 -3.22 14.26
N SER A 235 9.62 -2.91 13.68
CA SER A 235 9.31 -1.55 13.22
C SER A 235 7.80 -1.31 13.29
N ASN A 236 7.40 -0.07 13.02
CA ASN A 236 5.98 0.29 12.90
C ASN A 236 5.41 0.00 11.50
N SER A 237 6.18 -0.63 10.60
CA SER A 237 5.73 -0.95 9.25
C SER A 237 6.50 -2.15 8.69
N THR A 238 5.79 -3.12 8.11
CA THR A 238 6.41 -4.23 7.38
C THR A 238 7.06 -3.81 6.07
N ALA A 239 6.84 -2.58 5.59
CA ALA A 239 7.49 -2.07 4.38
C ALA A 239 9.02 -2.24 4.36
N TYR A 240 9.65 -2.23 5.54
CA TYR A 240 11.09 -2.45 5.66
C TYR A 240 11.52 -3.90 5.45
N SER A 241 10.69 -4.87 5.82
CA SER A 241 10.97 -6.31 5.71
C SER A 241 10.31 -6.97 4.51
N ASP A 242 9.25 -6.39 3.96
CA ASP A 242 8.47 -6.98 2.86
C ASP A 242 9.32 -7.35 1.62
N PRO A 243 10.35 -6.58 1.22
CA PRO A 243 11.22 -6.95 0.11
C PRO A 243 12.00 -8.26 0.34
N ILE A 244 12.13 -8.69 1.60
CA ILE A 244 12.77 -9.97 1.99
C ILE A 244 11.71 -11.03 2.28
N SER A 245 10.64 -10.68 2.98
CA SER A 245 9.65 -11.64 3.47
C SER A 245 8.71 -12.15 2.38
N MET A 246 8.17 -11.27 1.54
CA MET A 246 7.21 -11.68 0.51
C MET A 246 7.78 -12.64 -0.55
N PRO A 247 9.03 -12.47 -1.05
CA PRO A 247 9.63 -13.42 -1.98
C PRO A 247 9.78 -14.84 -1.42
N LEU A 248 9.77 -15.02 -0.08
CA LEU A 248 9.78 -16.37 0.53
C LEU A 248 8.50 -17.15 0.19
N LEU A 249 7.41 -16.47 -0.13
CA LEU A 249 6.14 -17.08 -0.51
C LEU A 249 6.00 -17.26 -2.04
N THR A 250 7.10 -17.14 -2.78
CA THR A 250 7.15 -17.51 -4.20
C THR A 250 6.89 -19.00 -4.36
N THR A 251 5.96 -19.33 -5.26
CA THR A 251 5.72 -20.67 -5.76
C THR A 251 5.96 -20.69 -7.27
N ARG A 252 6.04 -21.86 -7.88
CA ARG A 252 6.10 -21.96 -9.35
C ARG A 252 4.90 -21.29 -10.01
N GLN A 253 3.72 -21.35 -9.37
CA GLN A 253 2.48 -20.81 -9.90
C GLN A 253 2.36 -19.28 -9.73
N PHE A 254 2.89 -18.71 -8.64
CA PHE A 254 2.73 -17.30 -8.31
C PHE A 254 4.00 -16.69 -7.74
N ARG A 255 4.44 -15.59 -8.32
CA ARG A 255 5.65 -14.87 -7.93
C ARG A 255 5.35 -13.45 -7.46
N PRO A 256 5.37 -13.16 -6.15
CA PRO A 256 5.38 -11.80 -5.63
C PRO A 256 6.75 -11.17 -5.87
N VAL A 257 6.78 -10.00 -6.51
CA VAL A 257 8.01 -9.27 -6.83
C VAL A 257 7.95 -7.89 -6.21
N PHE A 258 8.93 -7.55 -5.39
CA PHE A 258 9.07 -6.19 -4.88
C PHE A 258 9.80 -5.30 -5.89
N HIS A 259 9.23 -4.12 -6.18
CA HIS A 259 9.79 -3.21 -7.18
C HIS A 259 9.80 -1.78 -6.69
N GLY A 260 10.86 -1.03 -7.04
CA GLY A 260 10.99 0.39 -6.74
C GLY A 260 11.91 0.70 -5.56
N SER A 261 12.50 -0.29 -4.88
CA SER A 261 13.48 -0.06 -3.80
C SER A 261 14.82 0.49 -4.30
N GLN A 262 15.10 0.40 -5.59
CA GLN A 262 16.28 1.01 -6.22
C GLN A 262 16.24 2.54 -6.24
N TYR A 263 15.09 3.15 -5.97
CA TYR A 263 14.86 4.58 -6.04
C TYR A 263 14.51 5.19 -4.69
N THR A 264 15.03 6.39 -4.44
CA THR A 264 14.54 7.30 -3.39
C THR A 264 13.15 7.83 -3.74
N ARG A 265 12.46 8.44 -2.76
CA ARG A 265 11.14 9.06 -2.99
C ARG A 265 11.21 10.20 -4.01
N VAL A 266 12.28 10.96 -3.99
CA VAL A 266 12.53 12.07 -4.92
C VAL A 266 12.72 11.56 -6.35
N GLU A 267 13.51 10.51 -6.55
CA GLU A 267 13.72 9.90 -7.87
C GLU A 267 12.44 9.31 -8.43
N LYS A 268 11.67 8.58 -7.62
CA LYS A 268 10.34 8.10 -8.02
C LYS A 268 9.42 9.24 -8.46
N THR A 269 9.40 10.35 -7.73
CA THR A 269 8.58 11.51 -8.08
C THR A 269 8.99 12.08 -9.44
N ALA A 270 10.29 12.15 -9.72
CA ALA A 270 10.81 12.61 -11.02
C ALA A 270 10.46 11.66 -12.16
N ILE A 271 10.54 10.33 -11.94
CA ILE A 271 10.13 9.31 -12.92
C ILE A 271 8.63 9.42 -13.21
N VAL A 272 7.81 9.53 -12.18
CA VAL A 272 6.34 9.63 -12.30
C VAL A 272 5.91 10.89 -13.02
N ALA A 273 6.65 11.99 -12.90
CA ALA A 273 6.37 13.25 -13.60
C ALA A 273 6.45 13.12 -15.14
N LEU A 274 7.11 12.09 -15.66
CA LEU A 274 7.18 11.80 -17.09
C LEU A 274 5.94 11.06 -17.64
N ILE A 275 5.02 10.64 -16.76
CA ILE A 275 3.81 9.88 -17.12
C ILE A 275 2.62 10.83 -17.21
N PRO A 276 2.04 11.08 -18.39
CA PRO A 276 0.90 12.01 -18.55
C PRO A 276 -0.31 11.64 -17.69
N GLU A 277 -0.62 10.35 -17.53
CA GLU A 277 -1.74 9.86 -16.72
C GLU A 277 -1.60 10.23 -15.24
N SER A 278 -0.37 10.45 -14.76
CA SER A 278 -0.10 10.88 -13.39
C SER A 278 -0.53 12.33 -13.15
N HIS A 279 -0.50 13.20 -14.17
CA HIS A 279 -0.75 14.63 -14.02
C HIS A 279 -2.16 14.94 -13.47
N GLU A 280 -3.14 14.09 -13.76
CA GLU A 280 -4.51 14.20 -13.24
C GLU A 280 -4.82 13.21 -12.11
N SER A 281 -4.20 12.02 -12.15
CA SER A 281 -4.60 10.88 -11.32
C SER A 281 -3.71 10.68 -10.09
N LEU A 282 -2.58 11.38 -9.99
CA LEU A 282 -1.66 11.26 -8.85
C LEU A 282 -2.36 11.61 -7.54
N HIS A 283 -2.32 10.69 -6.57
CA HIS A 283 -2.90 10.88 -5.25
C HIS A 283 -1.95 10.39 -4.16
N VAL A 284 -1.34 11.32 -3.44
CA VAL A 284 -0.38 11.05 -2.37
C VAL A 284 -0.94 11.34 -0.98
N CYS A 285 -2.11 11.99 -0.92
CA CYS A 285 -2.69 12.51 0.30
C CYS A 285 -3.27 11.39 1.18
N THR A 286 -3.05 11.50 2.49
CA THR A 286 -3.71 10.65 3.49
C THR A 286 -4.97 11.30 4.08
N THR A 287 -5.23 12.57 3.76
CA THR A 287 -6.41 13.31 4.20
C THR A 287 -7.51 13.15 3.16
N LEU A 288 -8.69 12.72 3.59
CA LEU A 288 -9.86 12.68 2.74
C LEU A 288 -10.39 14.11 2.53
N THR A 289 -10.20 14.65 1.33
CA THR A 289 -10.84 15.89 0.89
C THR A 289 -12.22 15.57 0.30
N ALA A 290 -13.14 16.53 0.38
CA ALA A 290 -14.51 16.32 -0.10
C ALA A 290 -14.57 16.05 -1.62
N ASP A 291 -13.66 16.67 -2.37
CA ASP A 291 -13.51 16.56 -3.83
C ASP A 291 -12.57 15.40 -4.27
N GLY A 292 -11.98 14.68 -3.31
CA GLY A 292 -11.05 13.57 -3.58
C GLY A 292 -9.68 13.98 -4.10
N ARG A 293 -9.35 15.30 -4.13
CA ARG A 293 -8.04 15.81 -4.54
C ARG A 293 -7.01 15.71 -3.41
N ASN A 294 -5.75 15.94 -3.74
CA ASN A 294 -4.70 16.12 -2.75
C ASN A 294 -4.92 17.42 -1.95
N CYS A 295 -4.69 17.38 -0.65
CA CYS A 295 -4.95 18.55 0.21
C CYS A 295 -3.90 19.66 0.10
N SER A 296 -2.80 19.45 -0.58
CA SER A 296 -1.65 20.35 -0.81
C SER A 296 -1.06 21.02 0.44
N ARG A 297 -1.29 20.41 1.64
CA ARG A 297 -0.80 20.94 2.92
C ARG A 297 -0.24 19.88 3.88
N CYS A 298 -0.53 18.60 3.68
CA CYS A 298 0.07 17.54 4.51
C CYS A 298 1.49 17.23 4.03
N ASN A 299 2.32 16.60 4.88
CA ASN A 299 3.72 16.30 4.56
C ASN A 299 3.87 15.49 3.26
N LYS A 300 2.95 14.56 2.96
CA LYS A 300 3.00 13.80 1.71
C LYS A 300 2.77 14.69 0.47
N CYS A 301 1.81 15.61 0.54
CA CYS A 301 1.56 16.56 -0.53
C CYS A 301 2.75 17.52 -0.69
N LEU A 302 3.15 18.20 0.39
CA LEU A 302 4.20 19.21 0.34
C LEU A 302 5.54 18.67 -0.17
N ARG A 303 5.94 17.45 0.25
CA ARG A 303 7.19 16.86 -0.28
C ARG A 303 7.10 16.51 -1.75
N THR A 304 5.94 16.04 -2.22
CA THR A 304 5.74 15.72 -3.63
C THR A 304 5.72 17.00 -4.48
N GLU A 305 4.92 18.00 -4.06
CA GLU A 305 4.82 19.29 -4.74
C GLU A 305 6.16 20.03 -4.75
N LEU A 306 6.93 20.00 -3.65
CA LEU A 306 8.27 20.63 -3.62
C LEU A 306 9.26 19.89 -4.53
N THR A 307 9.20 18.56 -4.61
CA THR A 307 10.03 17.81 -5.56
C THR A 307 9.69 18.17 -7.01
N LEU A 308 8.40 18.26 -7.34
CA LEU A 308 7.93 18.70 -8.66
C LEU A 308 8.30 20.17 -8.97
N ASP A 309 8.27 21.04 -7.97
CA ASP A 309 8.68 22.45 -8.08
C ASP A 309 10.18 22.57 -8.39
N ILE A 310 11.04 21.83 -7.65
CA ILE A 310 12.49 21.79 -7.87
C ILE A 310 12.83 21.27 -9.29
N THR A 311 12.06 20.31 -9.79
CA THR A 311 12.26 19.71 -11.12
C THR A 311 11.55 20.47 -12.25
N GLY A 312 10.83 21.56 -11.95
CA GLY A 312 10.11 22.35 -12.94
C GLY A 312 8.86 21.67 -13.51
N GLN A 313 8.33 20.66 -12.83
CA GLN A 313 7.18 19.86 -13.28
C GLN A 313 5.87 20.18 -12.53
N LEU A 314 5.88 21.16 -11.61
CA LEU A 314 4.73 21.37 -10.70
C LEU A 314 3.46 21.81 -11.45
N ASP A 315 3.58 22.68 -12.44
CA ASP A 315 2.42 23.34 -13.07
C ASP A 315 1.52 22.35 -13.84
N VAL A 316 2.05 21.24 -14.37
CA VAL A 316 1.24 20.23 -15.06
C VAL A 316 0.33 19.45 -14.11
N TYR A 317 0.57 19.52 -12.80
CA TYR A 317 -0.21 18.84 -11.75
C TYR A 317 -1.36 19.68 -11.17
N HIS A 318 -1.74 20.80 -11.78
CA HIS A 318 -2.79 21.70 -11.29
C HIS A 318 -4.17 21.02 -11.10
N ARG A 319 -4.42 19.89 -11.78
CA ARG A 319 -5.65 19.07 -11.56
C ARG A 319 -5.54 18.13 -10.36
N ALA A 320 -4.34 17.61 -10.09
CA ALA A 320 -4.12 16.72 -8.95
C ALA A 320 -3.94 17.46 -7.62
N PHE A 321 -3.37 18.66 -7.66
CA PHE A 321 -3.05 19.49 -6.48
C PHE A 321 -3.72 20.87 -6.54
N ASP A 322 -3.88 21.49 -5.37
CA ASP A 322 -4.24 22.90 -5.24
C ASP A 322 -2.94 23.72 -5.10
N LEU A 323 -2.47 24.24 -6.25
CA LEU A 323 -1.17 24.91 -6.29
C LEU A 323 -1.14 26.22 -5.49
N ASP A 324 -2.28 26.88 -5.25
CA ASP A 324 -2.33 28.10 -4.43
C ASP A 324 -2.17 27.77 -2.95
N VAL A 325 -2.78 26.67 -2.49
CA VAL A 325 -2.55 26.14 -1.13
C VAL A 325 -1.09 25.75 -0.94
N TYR A 326 -0.47 25.10 -1.93
CA TYR A 326 0.95 24.79 -1.89
C TYR A 326 1.80 26.05 -1.83
N ARG A 327 1.60 27.02 -2.74
CA ARG A 327 2.37 28.28 -2.78
C ARG A 327 2.32 29.02 -1.45
N ALA A 328 1.17 29.03 -0.77
CA ALA A 328 1.03 29.62 0.56
C ALA A 328 1.82 28.86 1.64
N ALA A 329 1.93 27.53 1.55
CA ALA A 329 2.67 26.68 2.50
C ALA A 329 4.16 26.54 2.19
N ARG A 330 4.56 26.77 0.94
CA ARG A 330 5.89 26.51 0.36
C ARG A 330 7.03 27.04 1.22
N ARG A 331 6.95 28.31 1.64
CA ARG A 331 8.02 28.95 2.39
C ARG A 331 8.27 28.27 3.73
N ALA A 332 7.20 27.96 4.47
CA ALA A 332 7.30 27.28 5.76
C ALA A 332 7.87 25.86 5.61
N TYR A 333 7.49 25.17 4.53
CA TYR A 333 8.00 23.83 4.24
C TYR A 333 9.47 23.84 3.79
N LEU A 334 9.91 24.81 3.01
CA LEU A 334 11.34 25.02 2.71
C LEU A 334 12.18 25.26 3.96
N ASP A 335 11.67 26.07 4.91
CA ASP A 335 12.33 26.29 6.20
C ASP A 335 12.41 24.97 7.00
N GLU A 336 11.38 24.12 6.98
CA GLU A 336 11.38 22.79 7.62
C GLU A 336 12.39 21.84 6.97
N VAL A 337 12.37 21.71 5.66
CA VAL A 337 13.27 20.85 4.88
C VAL A 337 14.74 21.22 5.12
N ALA A 338 15.05 22.51 5.28
CA ALA A 338 16.41 22.99 5.45
C ALA A 338 17.12 22.42 6.69
N TRP A 339 16.41 22.17 7.80
CA TRP A 339 17.00 21.71 9.06
C TRP A 339 16.53 20.32 9.53
N SER A 340 15.42 19.81 8.98
CA SER A 340 14.84 18.52 9.39
C SER A 340 15.82 17.37 9.17
N ARG A 341 15.84 16.41 10.12
CA ARG A 341 16.59 15.16 10.01
C ARG A 341 15.79 14.03 9.36
N ASP A 342 14.57 14.33 8.93
CA ASP A 342 13.73 13.38 8.19
C ASP A 342 14.41 12.92 6.89
N VAL A 343 14.31 11.63 6.57
CA VAL A 343 14.96 11.04 5.40
C VAL A 343 14.52 11.71 4.11
N TYR A 344 13.22 12.02 3.97
CA TYR A 344 12.69 12.67 2.77
C TYR A 344 13.16 14.11 2.63
N ALA A 345 13.34 14.82 3.78
CA ALA A 345 13.95 16.15 3.76
C ALA A 345 15.41 16.09 3.31
N ALA A 346 16.16 15.06 3.70
CA ALA A 346 17.52 14.84 3.23
C ALA A 346 17.58 14.58 1.72
N GLU A 347 16.68 13.75 1.18
CA GLU A 347 16.55 13.51 -0.26
C GLU A 347 16.23 14.80 -1.04
N ILE A 348 15.30 15.61 -0.54
CA ILE A 348 14.95 16.92 -1.16
C ILE A 348 16.13 17.87 -1.14
N ARG A 349 16.89 17.96 -0.03
CA ARG A 349 18.12 18.79 0.04
C ARG A 349 19.17 18.34 -0.98
N ALA A 350 19.36 17.02 -1.11
CA ALA A 350 20.28 16.48 -2.11
C ALA A 350 19.84 16.81 -3.54
N LEU A 351 18.55 16.73 -3.85
CA LEU A 351 17.99 17.15 -5.14
C LEU A 351 18.22 18.64 -5.37
N ALA A 352 17.86 19.50 -4.41
CA ALA A 352 18.02 20.95 -4.52
C ALA A 352 19.47 21.35 -4.77
N HIS A 353 20.42 20.67 -4.08
CA HIS A 353 21.87 20.89 -4.32
C HIS A 353 22.27 20.52 -5.77
N ARG A 354 21.81 19.36 -6.27
CA ARG A 354 22.14 18.92 -7.65
C ARG A 354 21.56 19.83 -8.72
N THR A 355 20.38 20.41 -8.47
CA THR A 355 19.69 21.29 -9.44
C THR A 355 20.03 22.78 -9.28
N GLY A 356 20.79 23.15 -8.25
CA GLY A 356 21.04 24.57 -7.93
C GLY A 356 19.81 25.30 -7.37
N PHE A 357 18.79 24.58 -6.91
CA PHE A 357 17.58 25.18 -6.36
C PHE A 357 17.86 25.83 -4.99
N PRO A 358 17.43 27.09 -4.75
CA PRO A 358 17.79 27.84 -3.55
C PRO A 358 17.02 27.32 -2.33
N LEU A 359 17.75 26.77 -1.34
CA LEU A 359 17.22 26.42 -0.02
C LEU A 359 17.70 27.43 1.03
N PRO A 360 16.91 27.71 2.09
CA PRO A 360 17.37 28.43 3.26
C PRO A 360 18.55 27.71 3.92
N SER A 361 19.45 28.45 4.61
CA SER A 361 20.41 27.79 5.49
C SER A 361 19.71 27.07 6.65
N ALA A 362 20.29 25.99 7.15
CA ALA A 362 19.70 25.20 8.24
C ALA A 362 19.40 26.04 9.50
N GLY A 363 20.31 26.94 9.87
CA GLY A 363 20.11 27.86 11.00
C GLY A 363 18.97 28.85 10.79
N ALA A 364 18.85 29.45 9.60
CA ALA A 364 17.77 30.36 9.28
C ALA A 364 16.41 29.62 9.20
N GLY A 365 16.38 28.39 8.67
CA GLY A 365 15.20 27.53 8.62
C GLY A 365 14.72 27.17 10.02
N PHE A 366 15.62 26.73 10.90
CA PHE A 366 15.30 26.38 12.29
C PHE A 366 14.71 27.54 13.07
N LEU A 367 15.32 28.73 12.99
CA LEU A 367 14.84 29.93 13.69
C LEU A 367 13.43 30.33 13.24
N ARG A 368 13.19 30.38 11.93
CA ARG A 368 11.87 30.75 11.38
C ARG A 368 10.79 29.72 11.67
N TYR A 369 11.12 28.42 11.56
CA TYR A 369 10.20 27.35 11.91
C TYR A 369 9.80 27.39 13.39
N GLY A 370 10.78 27.59 14.30
CA GLY A 370 10.55 27.71 15.73
C GLY A 370 9.66 28.90 16.10
N LEU A 371 9.93 30.07 15.54
CA LEU A 371 9.12 31.28 15.73
C LEU A 371 7.67 31.11 15.18
N GLY A 372 7.54 30.51 14.00
CA GLY A 372 6.23 30.24 13.38
C GLY A 372 5.38 29.26 14.21
N ARG A 373 6.00 28.28 14.86
CA ARG A 373 5.32 27.30 15.72
C ARG A 373 4.91 27.92 17.07
N ALA A 374 5.75 28.76 17.65
CA ALA A 374 5.42 29.53 18.86
C ALA A 374 4.26 30.51 18.61
N GLY A 375 4.26 31.21 17.48
CA GLY A 375 3.17 32.11 17.08
C GLY A 375 1.83 31.39 16.89
N ARG A 376 1.83 30.19 16.28
CA ARG A 376 0.59 29.38 16.13
C ARG A 376 0.04 28.89 17.46
N LYS A 377 0.90 28.44 18.40
CA LYS A 377 0.49 28.07 19.76
C LYS A 377 -0.09 29.24 20.54
N ALA A 378 0.53 30.41 20.44
CA ALA A 378 0.01 31.65 21.07
C ALA A 378 -1.32 32.10 20.48
N GLY A 379 -1.52 31.99 19.15
CA GLY A 379 -2.77 32.29 18.46
C GLY A 379 -3.91 31.34 18.86
N THR A 380 -3.63 30.05 19.07
CA THR A 380 -4.61 29.05 19.52
C THR A 380 -5.03 29.26 20.97
N LEU A 381 -4.09 29.67 21.83
CA LEU A 381 -4.36 30.05 23.23
C LEU A 381 -5.18 31.32 23.33
N ARG A 382 -4.90 32.35 22.51
CA ARG A 382 -5.71 33.60 22.45
C ARG A 382 -7.15 33.35 21.96
N ARG A 383 -7.35 32.45 20.99
CA ARG A 383 -8.71 32.08 20.52
C ARG A 383 -9.50 31.29 21.57
N ARG A 384 -8.84 30.44 22.38
CA ARG A 384 -9.47 29.71 23.48
C ARG A 384 -9.83 30.65 24.64
N SER A 385 -8.99 31.64 24.96
CA SER A 385 -9.29 32.64 26.00
C SER A 385 -10.33 33.69 25.57
N ALA A 386 -10.44 34.01 24.28
CA ALA A 386 -11.52 34.89 23.76
C ALA A 386 -12.88 34.17 23.70
N GLY A 387 -12.89 32.84 23.40
CA GLY A 387 -14.13 32.04 23.40
C GLY A 387 -14.71 31.75 24.80
N SER A 388 -13.89 31.84 25.86
CA SER A 388 -14.37 31.70 27.25
C SER A 388 -14.95 32.98 27.86
N ARG A 389 -14.71 34.15 27.24
CA ARG A 389 -15.27 35.43 27.68
C ARG A 389 -16.63 35.79 27.05
N LEU A 390 -17.12 34.97 26.11
CA LEU A 390 -18.44 35.14 25.46
C LEU A 390 -19.50 34.15 25.97
N ARG A 391 -19.21 33.42 27.05
CA ARG A 391 -20.13 32.50 27.74
C ARG A 391 -20.09 32.80 29.25
N GLY A 392 -20.31 34.05 29.62
CA GLY A 392 -20.55 34.48 30.97
C GLY A 392 -21.75 35.42 30.98
#